data_5ba75c4d8703e670fd2fa3bbae1b21fd
#
_entry.id   5ba75c4d8703e670fd2fa3bbae1b21fd
#
_cell.length_a   1.000
_cell.length_b   1.000
_cell.length_c   1.000
_cell.angle_alpha   90.00
_cell.angle_beta   90.00
_cell.angle_gamma   90.00
#
_symmetry.space_group_name_H-M   'P 1'
#
loop_
_entity.id
_entity.type
_entity.pdbx_description
1 polymer ?
#
loop_
_entity_poly.entity_id
_entity_poly.type
_entity_poly.pdbx_seq_one_letter_code
_entity_poly.pdbx_strand_id
1 'polypeptide(L)'
;IAGDYKDLKFVNNLDAPIYIEGYTVGKDIYFNIYGQETRPSNRKVTYESEVVSEEDPGTQFVATGDAVGSISTTQGKHMGYVARLWKIVTVDGVEQSRDAINKSTYKSSPKIVNVGTASADPNATAAVNAALATGDEATIYATVAQYSGAGQTPAETPAETPADGSAEAAAILGTVDESQITENTTTEGQ
;
A
#
# COMPACT_ATOMS: atom_id res chain seq x y z
N ILE A 1 -5.48 4.53 -13.01
CA ILE A 1 -5.76 3.56 -14.07
C ILE A 1 -4.44 3.20 -14.72
N ALA A 2 -4.09 1.91 -14.72
CA ALA A 2 -2.90 1.43 -15.39
C ALA A 2 -3.04 1.68 -16.90
N GLY A 3 -2.05 2.29 -17.49
CA GLY A 3 -1.96 2.38 -18.95
C GLY A 3 -1.56 1.03 -19.56
N ASP A 4 -1.45 0.99 -20.87
CA ASP A 4 -1.18 -0.22 -21.67
C ASP A 4 0.12 -0.98 -21.33
N TYR A 5 0.93 -0.45 -20.41
CA TYR A 5 2.21 -1.02 -19.99
C TYR A 5 2.13 -1.90 -18.72
N LYS A 6 0.92 -2.06 -18.13
CA LYS A 6 0.70 -2.87 -16.92
C LYS A 6 -0.40 -3.91 -17.14
N ASP A 7 -0.19 -4.80 -18.07
CA ASP A 7 -1.05 -5.96 -18.32
C ASP A 7 -0.30 -7.27 -18.01
N LEU A 8 -1.05 -8.27 -17.60
CA LEU A 8 -0.55 -9.63 -17.45
C LEU A 8 -0.78 -10.38 -18.76
N LYS A 9 0.32 -10.73 -19.44
CA LYS A 9 0.29 -11.54 -20.66
C LYS A 9 0.79 -12.94 -20.37
N PHE A 10 0.05 -13.93 -20.79
CA PHE A 10 0.48 -15.32 -20.71
C PHE A 10 -0.05 -16.12 -21.90
N VAL A 11 0.54 -17.28 -22.14
CA VAL A 11 0.14 -18.20 -23.18
C VAL A 11 -0.25 -19.52 -22.52
N ASN A 12 -1.43 -20.05 -22.87
CA ASN A 12 -1.78 -21.40 -22.50
C ASN A 12 -1.02 -22.37 -23.43
N ASN A 13 -0.04 -23.05 -22.89
CA ASN A 13 0.75 -24.07 -23.59
C ASN A 13 0.35 -25.51 -23.21
N LEU A 14 -0.84 -25.67 -22.59
CA LEU A 14 -1.43 -26.97 -22.28
C LEU A 14 -2.26 -27.46 -23.47
N ASP A 15 -2.43 -28.78 -23.60
CA ASP A 15 -3.30 -29.38 -24.63
C ASP A 15 -4.80 -29.14 -24.34
N ALA A 16 -5.15 -28.78 -23.09
CA ALA A 16 -6.50 -28.47 -22.66
C ALA A 16 -6.75 -26.96 -22.57
N PRO A 17 -7.97 -26.48 -22.85
CA PRO A 17 -8.34 -25.09 -22.68
C PRO A 17 -8.35 -24.72 -21.18
N ILE A 18 -8.16 -23.42 -20.90
CA ILE A 18 -8.41 -22.82 -19.60
C ILE A 18 -9.62 -21.89 -19.68
N TYR A 19 -10.37 -21.80 -18.60
CA TYR A 19 -11.44 -20.81 -18.43
C TYR A 19 -11.04 -19.81 -17.37
N ILE A 20 -11.17 -18.52 -17.66
CA ILE A 20 -10.86 -17.43 -16.75
C ILE A 20 -12.14 -16.69 -16.43
N GLU A 21 -12.49 -16.65 -15.15
CA GLU A 21 -13.61 -15.89 -14.63
C GLU A 21 -13.09 -14.69 -13.83
N GLY A 22 -13.60 -13.50 -14.12
CA GLY A 22 -13.31 -12.29 -13.35
C GLY A 22 -14.58 -11.70 -12.76
N TYR A 23 -14.56 -11.35 -11.47
CA TYR A 23 -15.70 -10.71 -10.82
C TYR A 23 -15.23 -9.78 -9.69
N THR A 24 -16.12 -8.89 -9.23
CA THR A 24 -15.86 -7.95 -8.15
C THR A 24 -16.81 -8.18 -6.98
N VAL A 25 -16.28 -8.05 -5.76
CA VAL A 25 -17.07 -8.04 -4.53
C VAL A 25 -16.64 -6.82 -3.72
N GLY A 26 -17.54 -5.86 -3.56
CA GLY A 26 -17.20 -4.59 -2.92
C GLY A 26 -16.12 -3.81 -3.69
N LYS A 27 -14.96 -3.65 -3.10
CA LYS A 27 -13.79 -2.98 -3.70
C LYS A 27 -12.74 -3.96 -4.23
N ASP A 28 -12.94 -5.25 -4.01
CA ASP A 28 -12.00 -6.30 -4.38
C ASP A 28 -12.36 -6.89 -5.75
N ILE A 29 -11.33 -7.26 -6.51
CA ILE A 29 -11.45 -7.96 -7.77
C ILE A 29 -10.86 -9.37 -7.62
N TYR A 30 -11.57 -10.36 -8.16
CA TYR A 30 -11.20 -11.77 -8.11
C TYR A 30 -11.06 -12.32 -9.52
N PHE A 31 -10.08 -13.19 -9.69
CA PHE A 31 -9.88 -13.96 -10.92
C PHE A 31 -9.73 -15.44 -10.55
N ASN A 32 -10.64 -16.25 -11.07
CA ASN A 32 -10.55 -17.70 -10.98
C ASN A 32 -10.07 -18.26 -12.32
N ILE A 33 -9.13 -19.17 -12.28
CA ILE A 33 -8.59 -19.84 -13.47
C ILE A 33 -8.88 -21.33 -13.33
N TYR A 34 -9.68 -21.85 -14.23
CA TYR A 34 -10.06 -23.26 -14.26
C TYR A 34 -9.38 -23.95 -15.43
N GLY A 35 -8.96 -25.18 -15.22
CA GLY A 35 -8.30 -25.98 -16.25
C GLY A 35 -8.14 -27.43 -15.82
N GLN A 36 -7.60 -28.25 -16.69
CA GLN A 36 -7.28 -29.63 -16.39
C GLN A 36 -5.99 -29.68 -15.56
N GLU A 37 -6.03 -30.34 -14.40
CA GLU A 37 -4.83 -30.57 -13.60
C GLU A 37 -3.93 -31.60 -14.30
N THR A 38 -2.69 -31.20 -14.56
CA THR A 38 -1.71 -32.05 -15.25
C THR A 38 -0.48 -32.33 -14.40
N ARG A 39 -0.41 -31.74 -13.21
CA ARG A 39 0.72 -31.93 -12.28
C ARG A 39 0.55 -33.20 -11.46
N PRO A 40 1.66 -33.85 -11.04
CA PRO A 40 1.60 -34.92 -10.07
C PRO A 40 0.97 -34.43 -8.76
N SER A 41 0.09 -35.24 -8.15
CA SER A 41 -0.65 -34.88 -6.92
C SER A 41 0.24 -34.63 -5.70
N ASN A 42 1.46 -35.14 -5.70
CA ASN A 42 2.45 -34.90 -4.62
C ASN A 42 3.28 -33.62 -4.83
N ARG A 43 3.09 -32.90 -5.98
CA ARG A 43 3.76 -31.64 -6.27
C ARG A 43 2.84 -30.46 -5.95
N LYS A 44 3.31 -29.57 -5.07
CA LYS A 44 2.61 -28.30 -4.75
C LYS A 44 3.48 -27.12 -5.13
N VAL A 45 2.82 -26.04 -5.54
CA VAL A 45 3.45 -24.73 -5.77
C VAL A 45 2.78 -23.72 -4.85
N THR A 46 3.57 -23.02 -4.06
CA THR A 46 3.10 -21.95 -3.19
C THR A 46 3.86 -20.66 -3.49
N TYR A 47 3.28 -19.54 -3.11
CA TYR A 47 3.89 -18.23 -3.27
C TYR A 47 3.97 -17.56 -1.92
N GLU A 48 5.16 -17.03 -1.61
CA GLU A 48 5.41 -16.27 -0.39
C GLU A 48 5.90 -14.87 -0.76
N SER A 49 5.37 -13.87 -0.08
CA SER A 49 5.89 -12.53 -0.20
C SER A 49 6.81 -12.20 0.96
N GLU A 50 7.84 -11.44 0.64
CA GLU A 50 8.84 -10.94 1.58
C GLU A 50 8.94 -9.43 1.44
N VAL A 51 8.77 -8.70 2.55
CA VAL A 51 9.13 -7.28 2.59
C VAL A 51 10.63 -7.18 2.84
N VAL A 52 11.35 -6.71 1.82
CA VAL A 52 12.83 -6.59 1.86
C VAL A 52 13.26 -5.32 2.58
N SER A 53 12.52 -4.23 2.37
CA SER A 53 12.77 -2.96 3.05
C SER A 53 11.51 -2.10 3.10
N GLU A 54 11.45 -1.28 4.13
CA GLU A 54 10.42 -0.26 4.35
C GLU A 54 11.07 1.12 4.41
N GLU A 55 10.35 2.14 3.96
CA GLU A 55 10.77 3.54 4.01
C GLU A 55 9.64 4.39 4.57
N ASP A 56 9.87 5.03 5.72
CA ASP A 56 8.96 6.04 6.25
C ASP A 56 9.39 7.42 5.72
N PRO A 57 8.57 8.07 4.88
CA PRO A 57 8.91 9.39 4.33
C PRO A 57 8.66 10.53 5.33
N GLY A 58 8.08 10.27 6.49
CA GLY A 58 7.80 11.27 7.51
C GLY A 58 6.70 12.27 7.12
N THR A 59 6.78 13.47 7.74
CA THR A 59 5.86 14.59 7.49
C THR A 59 6.65 15.75 6.88
N GLN A 60 6.07 16.37 5.86
CA GLN A 60 6.55 17.61 5.24
C GLN A 60 5.60 18.74 5.61
N PHE A 61 6.15 19.79 6.21
CA PHE A 61 5.42 21.01 6.52
C PHE A 61 5.63 22.05 5.43
N VAL A 62 4.55 22.68 4.98
CA VAL A 62 4.55 23.67 3.90
C VAL A 62 3.95 24.96 4.42
N ALA A 63 4.72 26.04 4.35
CA ALA A 63 4.23 27.37 4.67
C ALA A 63 3.19 27.83 3.65
N THR A 64 2.07 28.39 4.12
CA THR A 64 1.04 29.00 3.27
C THR A 64 0.80 30.44 3.66
N GLY A 65 0.10 31.18 2.80
CA GLY A 65 -0.35 32.55 3.06
C GLY A 65 -1.58 32.64 3.97
N ASP A 66 -2.05 31.53 4.50
CA ASP A 66 -3.17 31.52 5.45
C ASP A 66 -2.78 32.14 6.79
N ALA A 67 -3.77 32.50 7.61
CA ALA A 67 -3.52 33.06 8.92
C ALA A 67 -2.78 32.08 9.83
N VAL A 68 -1.89 32.59 10.70
CA VAL A 68 -1.27 31.81 11.77
C VAL A 68 -2.35 31.14 12.61
N GLY A 69 -2.20 29.83 12.86
CA GLY A 69 -3.22 28.98 13.47
C GLY A 69 -3.95 28.09 12.47
N SER A 70 -3.91 28.41 11.17
CA SER A 70 -4.44 27.54 10.13
C SER A 70 -3.50 26.36 9.88
N ILE A 71 -3.99 25.13 10.09
CA ILE A 71 -3.26 23.90 9.81
C ILE A 71 -4.19 22.96 9.02
N SER A 72 -3.72 22.42 7.91
CA SER A 72 -4.50 21.47 7.10
C SER A 72 -3.61 20.41 6.51
N THR A 73 -4.11 19.16 6.49
CA THR A 73 -3.42 18.05 5.81
C THR A 73 -3.95 17.93 4.38
N THR A 74 -3.06 18.05 3.40
CA THR A 74 -3.42 17.96 1.98
C THR A 74 -3.03 16.62 1.35
N GLN A 75 -2.16 15.88 1.99
CA GLN A 75 -1.75 14.54 1.56
C GLN A 75 -1.50 13.64 2.76
N GLY A 76 -2.06 12.44 2.74
CA GLY A 76 -1.73 11.37 3.70
C GLY A 76 -0.35 10.78 3.45
N LYS A 77 0.25 10.19 4.48
CA LYS A 77 1.52 9.48 4.38
C LYS A 77 1.30 8.11 3.70
N HIS A 78 2.17 7.77 2.75
CA HIS A 78 2.28 6.42 2.20
C HIS A 78 3.68 5.87 2.44
N MET A 79 3.76 4.73 3.09
CA MET A 79 5.02 4.01 3.30
C MET A 79 5.58 3.50 1.98
N GLY A 80 6.88 3.55 1.83
CA GLY A 80 7.57 2.90 0.72
C GLY A 80 7.94 1.46 1.07
N TYR A 81 7.85 0.56 0.09
CA TYR A 81 8.20 -0.85 0.28
C TYR A 81 9.01 -1.37 -0.89
N VAL A 82 9.98 -2.21 -0.59
CA VAL A 82 10.56 -3.13 -1.56
C VAL A 82 10.13 -4.52 -1.18
N ALA A 83 9.36 -5.16 -2.04
CA ALA A 83 8.86 -6.51 -1.82
C ALA A 83 9.41 -7.49 -2.86
N ARG A 84 9.53 -8.75 -2.47
CA ARG A 84 9.93 -9.86 -3.31
C ARG A 84 8.88 -10.95 -3.24
N LEU A 85 8.57 -11.55 -4.37
CA LEU A 85 7.69 -12.70 -4.45
C LEU A 85 8.51 -13.96 -4.73
N TRP A 86 8.38 -14.95 -3.85
CA TRP A 86 8.99 -16.24 -3.96
C TRP A 86 7.98 -17.25 -4.49
N LYS A 87 8.40 -18.07 -5.44
CA LYS A 87 7.71 -19.27 -5.85
C LYS A 87 8.42 -20.47 -5.22
N ILE A 88 7.67 -21.27 -4.48
CA ILE A 88 8.17 -22.43 -3.76
C ILE A 88 7.54 -23.68 -4.36
N VAL A 89 8.35 -24.64 -4.72
CA VAL A 89 7.91 -25.93 -5.23
C VAL A 89 8.25 -27.00 -4.21
N THR A 90 7.24 -27.75 -3.76
CA THR A 90 7.43 -28.91 -2.89
C THR A 90 6.99 -30.20 -3.59
N VAL A 91 7.66 -31.30 -3.31
CA VAL A 91 7.28 -32.66 -3.73
C VAL A 91 7.32 -33.55 -2.49
N ASP A 92 6.24 -34.27 -2.24
CA ASP A 92 6.06 -35.07 -1.03
C ASP A 92 6.31 -34.27 0.28
N GLY A 93 5.94 -32.98 0.27
CA GLY A 93 6.14 -32.07 1.40
C GLY A 93 7.57 -31.54 1.57
N VAL A 94 8.52 -31.93 0.71
CA VAL A 94 9.91 -31.48 0.74
C VAL A 94 10.12 -30.37 -0.29
N GLU A 95 10.67 -29.23 0.15
CA GLU A 95 11.00 -28.11 -0.73
C GLU A 95 12.06 -28.53 -1.75
N GLN A 96 11.75 -28.39 -3.04
CA GLN A 96 12.63 -28.69 -4.16
C GLN A 96 13.27 -27.43 -4.74
N SER A 97 12.53 -26.33 -4.79
CA SER A 97 13.06 -25.04 -5.22
C SER A 97 12.35 -23.89 -4.52
N ARG A 98 13.07 -22.77 -4.41
CA ARG A 98 12.59 -21.46 -3.94
C ARG A 98 13.19 -20.40 -4.86
N ASP A 99 12.37 -19.88 -5.75
CA ASP A 99 12.80 -18.96 -6.80
C ASP A 99 12.18 -17.58 -6.60
N ALA A 100 12.99 -16.52 -6.57
CA ALA A 100 12.50 -15.17 -6.58
C ALA A 100 11.99 -14.81 -7.98
N ILE A 101 10.67 -14.72 -8.14
CA ILE A 101 10.05 -14.54 -9.45
C ILE A 101 9.66 -13.10 -9.74
N ASN A 102 9.55 -12.26 -8.70
CA ASN A 102 9.24 -10.85 -8.87
C ASN A 102 9.89 -10.02 -7.75
N LYS A 103 10.19 -8.76 -8.08
CA LYS A 103 10.58 -7.71 -7.14
C LYS A 103 9.77 -6.46 -7.46
N SER A 104 9.02 -5.97 -6.48
CA SER A 104 8.21 -4.76 -6.59
C SER A 104 8.79 -3.65 -5.72
N THR A 105 8.73 -2.42 -6.22
CA THR A 105 9.11 -1.23 -5.47
C THR A 105 7.91 -0.27 -5.42
N TYR A 106 7.44 -0.01 -4.24
CA TYR A 106 6.40 0.97 -3.95
C TYR A 106 7.05 2.22 -3.39
N LYS A 107 6.84 3.34 -4.08
CA LYS A 107 7.44 4.61 -3.66
C LYS A 107 6.73 5.15 -2.44
N SER A 108 7.52 5.65 -1.48
CA SER A 108 7.01 6.42 -0.36
C SER A 108 6.51 7.80 -0.80
N SER A 109 5.58 8.37 -0.04
CA SER A 109 5.23 9.78 -0.15
C SER A 109 4.91 10.36 1.24
N PRO A 110 5.42 11.55 1.60
CA PRO A 110 5.27 12.12 2.91
C PRO A 110 3.83 12.57 3.18
N LYS A 111 3.45 12.65 4.47
CA LYS A 111 2.30 13.45 4.87
C LYS A 111 2.62 14.92 4.57
N ILE A 112 1.72 15.63 3.90
CA ILE A 112 1.88 17.08 3.65
C ILE A 112 0.92 17.83 4.55
N VAL A 113 1.49 18.69 5.40
CA VAL A 113 0.76 19.56 6.33
C VAL A 113 1.04 21.00 5.95
N ASN A 114 0.01 21.71 5.55
CA ASN A 114 0.05 23.13 5.28
C ASN A 114 -0.10 23.90 6.60
N VAL A 115 0.73 24.91 6.80
CA VAL A 115 0.78 25.75 8.00
C VAL A 115 0.67 27.21 7.58
N GLY A 116 -0.35 27.90 8.07
CA GLY A 116 -0.54 29.33 7.84
C GLY A 116 0.50 30.18 8.56
N THR A 117 1.09 31.12 7.83
CA THR A 117 2.18 31.99 8.33
C THR A 117 1.83 33.48 8.34
N ALA A 118 0.67 33.86 7.79
CA ALA A 118 0.29 35.27 7.76
C ALA A 118 -0.25 35.76 9.11
N SER A 119 0.30 36.87 9.61
CA SER A 119 -0.15 37.53 10.83
C SER A 119 0.05 39.05 10.71
N ALA A 120 -0.80 39.81 11.39
CA ALA A 120 -0.57 41.25 11.58
C ALA A 120 0.63 41.53 12.54
N ASP A 121 0.97 40.52 13.38
CA ASP A 121 2.17 40.58 14.22
C ASP A 121 3.37 40.00 13.46
N PRO A 122 4.38 40.80 13.10
CA PRO A 122 5.55 40.28 12.38
C PRO A 122 6.37 39.28 13.21
N ASN A 123 6.28 39.33 14.56
CA ASN A 123 6.96 38.36 15.40
C ASN A 123 6.33 36.98 15.28
N ALA A 124 5.01 36.90 15.19
CA ALA A 124 4.29 35.64 14.96
C ALA A 124 4.71 35.01 13.64
N THR A 125 4.69 35.78 12.55
CA THR A 125 5.14 35.32 11.23
C THR A 125 6.60 34.82 11.27
N ALA A 126 7.49 35.59 11.90
CA ALA A 126 8.90 35.21 12.00
C ALA A 126 9.09 33.91 12.82
N ALA A 127 8.40 33.81 13.97
CA ALA A 127 8.48 32.61 14.82
C ALA A 127 7.97 31.35 14.15
N VAL A 128 6.81 31.40 13.46
CA VAL A 128 6.25 30.26 12.75
C VAL A 128 7.17 29.83 11.59
N ASN A 129 7.72 30.78 10.82
CA ASN A 129 8.68 30.46 9.76
C ASN A 129 9.98 29.85 10.33
N ALA A 130 10.47 30.34 11.47
CA ALA A 130 11.63 29.75 12.13
C ALA A 130 11.35 28.33 12.62
N ALA A 131 10.17 28.07 13.19
CA ALA A 131 9.75 26.74 13.60
C ALA A 131 9.65 25.79 12.39
N LEU A 132 9.05 26.23 11.29
CA LEU A 132 8.98 25.45 10.05
C LEU A 132 10.35 25.07 9.50
N ALA A 133 11.33 25.97 9.61
CA ALA A 133 12.69 25.70 9.19
C ALA A 133 13.39 24.60 10.00
N THR A 134 12.92 24.29 11.22
CA THR A 134 13.46 23.17 12.02
C THR A 134 13.01 21.81 11.51
N GLY A 135 11.86 21.73 10.84
CA GLY A 135 11.22 20.48 10.45
C GLY A 135 10.69 19.64 11.62
N ASP A 136 10.81 20.14 12.87
CA ASP A 136 10.37 19.42 14.05
C ASP A 136 8.87 19.67 14.31
N GLU A 137 8.09 18.60 14.18
CA GLU A 137 6.64 18.63 14.32
C GLU A 137 6.17 19.23 15.63
N ALA A 138 6.79 18.83 16.76
CA ALA A 138 6.41 19.31 18.08
C ALA A 138 6.66 20.83 18.23
N THR A 139 7.81 21.32 17.76
CA THR A 139 8.17 22.73 17.75
C THR A 139 7.22 23.56 16.89
N ILE A 140 6.86 23.03 15.71
CA ILE A 140 5.94 23.73 14.80
C ILE A 140 4.57 23.88 15.45
N TYR A 141 3.98 22.79 15.95
CA TYR A 141 2.65 22.86 16.58
C TYR A 141 2.65 23.72 17.84
N ALA A 142 3.66 23.63 18.68
CA ALA A 142 3.78 24.47 19.88
C ALA A 142 3.87 25.96 19.52
N THR A 143 4.66 26.32 18.51
CA THR A 143 4.81 27.71 18.05
C THR A 143 3.51 28.23 17.45
N VAL A 144 2.86 27.44 16.60
CA VAL A 144 1.56 27.82 16.00
C VAL A 144 0.53 28.03 17.11
N ALA A 145 0.43 27.14 18.09
CA ALA A 145 -0.49 27.26 19.21
C ALA A 145 -0.24 28.51 20.05
N GLN A 146 1.03 28.88 20.26
CA GLN A 146 1.42 30.10 21.01
C GLN A 146 0.90 31.38 20.35
N TYR A 147 0.88 31.45 19.02
CA TYR A 147 0.54 32.64 18.26
C TYR A 147 -0.87 32.63 17.66
N SER A 148 -1.61 31.51 17.72
CA SER A 148 -2.98 31.43 17.21
C SER A 148 -4.04 32.02 18.14
N GLY A 149 -3.65 32.57 19.31
CA GLY A 149 -4.57 33.05 20.32
C GLY A 149 -5.22 31.90 21.10
N ALA A 150 -5.29 32.01 22.42
CA ALA A 150 -5.89 31.01 23.28
C ALA A 150 -7.36 30.76 22.93
N GLY A 151 -7.66 29.75 22.13
CA GLY A 151 -9.03 29.39 21.80
C GLY A 151 -9.29 28.60 20.51
N GLN A 152 -8.32 28.46 19.62
CA GLN A 152 -8.48 27.56 18.47
C GLN A 152 -7.63 26.31 18.66
N THR A 153 -8.27 25.26 19.17
CA THR A 153 -7.76 23.91 18.97
C THR A 153 -7.61 23.71 17.46
N PRO A 154 -6.45 23.26 16.94
CA PRO A 154 -6.36 22.87 15.54
C PRO A 154 -7.53 21.95 15.26
N ALA A 155 -8.34 22.27 14.28
CA ALA A 155 -9.35 21.34 13.80
C ALA A 155 -8.56 20.14 13.25
N GLU A 156 -8.40 19.11 14.06
CA GLU A 156 -8.05 17.80 13.54
C GLU A 156 -9.19 17.45 12.59
N THR A 157 -8.96 17.65 11.31
CA THR A 157 -9.69 16.88 10.31
C THR A 157 -9.51 15.43 10.73
N PRO A 158 -10.60 14.65 10.89
CA PRO A 158 -10.47 13.27 11.33
C PRO A 158 -9.34 12.66 10.50
N ALA A 159 -8.33 12.14 11.17
CA ALA A 159 -7.32 11.35 10.52
C ALA A 159 -8.08 10.30 9.72
N GLU A 160 -8.07 10.45 8.40
CA GLU A 160 -8.33 9.25 7.58
C GLU A 160 -7.36 8.25 8.17
N THR A 161 -7.93 7.18 8.72
CA THR A 161 -7.19 6.01 9.18
C THR A 161 -6.14 5.80 8.11
N PRO A 162 -4.83 5.89 8.39
CA PRO A 162 -3.86 5.61 7.38
C PRO A 162 -4.26 4.26 6.80
N ALA A 163 -4.54 4.21 5.52
CA ALA A 163 -4.52 2.95 4.82
C ALA A 163 -3.09 2.47 5.06
N ASP A 164 -2.92 1.68 6.12
CA ASP A 164 -1.66 1.06 6.45
C ASP A 164 -1.30 0.22 5.22
N GLY A 165 -0.43 0.77 4.40
CA GLY A 165 0.04 0.09 3.20
C GLY A 165 0.66 -1.27 3.51
N SER A 166 0.94 -1.57 4.79
CA SER A 166 1.37 -2.88 5.25
C SER A 166 0.25 -3.92 5.13
N ALA A 167 -1.00 -3.53 5.44
CA ALA A 167 -2.15 -4.41 5.25
C ALA A 167 -2.50 -4.57 3.76
N GLU A 168 -2.37 -3.50 2.95
CA GLU A 168 -2.55 -3.59 1.50
C GLU A 168 -1.40 -4.38 0.84
N ALA A 169 -0.16 -4.15 1.24
CA ALA A 169 0.97 -4.93 0.73
C ALA A 169 0.86 -6.41 1.13
N ALA A 170 0.41 -6.71 2.34
CA ALA A 170 0.16 -8.09 2.80
C ALA A 170 -1.07 -8.71 2.12
N ALA A 171 -2.13 -7.93 1.85
CA ALA A 171 -3.32 -8.41 1.15
C ALA A 171 -3.07 -8.63 -0.35
N ILE A 172 -2.26 -7.78 -0.99
CA ILE A 172 -1.86 -7.94 -2.40
C ILE A 172 -0.88 -9.11 -2.56
N LEU A 173 -0.15 -9.45 -1.50
CA LEU A 173 0.87 -10.49 -1.47
C LEU A 173 0.37 -11.76 -0.75
N GLY A 174 -0.95 -11.92 -0.57
CA GLY A 174 -1.52 -13.08 0.10
C GLY A 174 -0.92 -14.40 -0.37
N THR A 175 -0.65 -15.30 0.55
CA THR A 175 -0.25 -16.67 0.25
C THR A 175 -1.37 -17.34 -0.53
N VAL A 176 -1.17 -17.56 -1.81
CA VAL A 176 -2.07 -18.40 -2.61
C VAL A 176 -1.72 -19.85 -2.30
N ASP A 177 -2.51 -20.47 -1.43
CA ASP A 177 -2.42 -21.90 -1.18
C ASP A 177 -3.24 -22.63 -2.26
N GLU A 178 -2.57 -23.42 -3.07
CA GLU A 178 -3.22 -24.26 -4.09
C GLU A 178 -4.17 -25.32 -3.48
N SER A 179 -4.18 -25.51 -2.15
CA SER A 179 -5.11 -26.45 -1.48
C SER A 179 -6.57 -25.98 -1.49
N GLN A 180 -6.83 -24.74 -1.88
CA GLN A 180 -8.19 -24.19 -2.06
C GLN A 180 -8.79 -24.47 -3.45
N ILE A 181 -8.08 -25.17 -4.33
CA ILE A 181 -8.61 -25.63 -5.60
C ILE A 181 -9.47 -26.87 -5.31
N THR A 182 -10.75 -26.64 -5.03
CA THR A 182 -11.74 -27.73 -4.93
C THR A 182 -11.96 -28.33 -6.31
N GLU A 183 -11.57 -29.58 -6.49
CA GLU A 183 -11.99 -30.38 -7.64
C GLU A 183 -13.51 -30.58 -7.58
N ASN A 184 -14.24 -29.80 -8.36
CA ASN A 184 -15.66 -30.06 -8.58
C ASN A 184 -15.79 -31.03 -9.76
N THR A 185 -15.57 -32.33 -9.51
CA THR A 185 -15.85 -33.40 -10.44
C THR A 185 -17.36 -33.58 -10.52
N THR A 186 -17.99 -32.89 -11.46
CA THR A 186 -19.37 -33.22 -11.86
C THR A 186 -19.31 -34.53 -12.64
N THR A 187 -19.62 -35.62 -11.98
CA THR A 187 -19.89 -36.90 -12.63
C THR A 187 -21.24 -36.76 -13.32
N GLU A 188 -21.26 -36.52 -14.64
CA GLU A 188 -22.47 -36.76 -15.44
C GLU A 188 -22.69 -38.26 -15.49
N GLY A 189 -23.68 -38.72 -14.73
CA GLY A 189 -24.24 -40.05 -14.83
C GLY A 189 -25.08 -40.17 -16.12
N GLN A 190 -24.93 -41.29 -16.77
CA GLN A 190 -25.67 -41.76 -17.95
C GLN A 190 -27.19 -41.67 -17.79
#